data_e849f28632960c13405c8d7e62fbac8a
#
_entry.id   e849f28632960c13405c8d7e62fbac8a
#
_cell.length_a   1.000
_cell.length_b   1.000
_cell.length_c   1.000
_cell.angle_alpha   90.00
_cell.angle_beta   90.00
_cell.angle_gamma   90.00
#
_symmetry.space_group_name_H-M   'P 1'
#
loop_
_entity.id
_entity.type
_entity.pdbx_description
1 polymer ?
#
loop_
_entity_poly.entity_id
_entity_poly.type
_entity_poly.pdbx_seq_one_letter_code
_entity_poly.pdbx_strand_id
1 'polypeptide(L)'
;MDVVRFRLKNVIGSSSQNISKALKYRAEYDILTGIYNKTHMFQATSSMLERYPDRHFAFVRMDIEKFQLINSFFGMSAGDMLLKYIADLLICAVRNRSDVTFGRMDADIFCFCVSYENTKELVESFDKMRDILSRYPLDFDIVPIFGVYLIAGKKITPDHMYDRANLAAKHCKGNYIRNYAFYTRQMSQEIEKEQRIVNSMKSALENHEFVVFYQPKYGLSDNQIAGAEALVRWKHPERGMISPGEFIPVFERNGFITKLDYYVWEQTCIQLRKWMDEGKNPLPISVNLSRISLYNKDIVNVICNLVDSYRIPRRLFQVELTESAYNTNPKAVQDMMQRLREEGFYILMDDFGSGYSSLNVLK
;
A
#
# COMPACT_ATOMS: atom_id res chain seq x y z
N MET A 1 23.48 -12.24 30.42
CA MET A 1 23.89 -10.98 29.74
C MET A 1 23.18 -9.86 30.49
N ASP A 2 23.91 -9.18 31.40
CA ASP A 2 23.34 -8.12 32.24
C ASP A 2 23.01 -6.91 31.38
N VAL A 3 21.74 -6.72 31.06
CA VAL A 3 21.23 -5.46 30.52
C VAL A 3 21.19 -4.47 31.70
N VAL A 4 22.34 -3.91 31.99
CA VAL A 4 22.49 -2.91 33.05
C VAL A 4 21.85 -1.61 32.51
N ARG A 5 20.71 -1.25 33.06
CA ARG A 5 20.10 0.07 32.89
C ARG A 5 21.03 1.14 33.49
N PHE A 6 21.91 1.72 32.66
CA PHE A 6 22.66 2.92 33.07
C PHE A 6 21.70 4.12 33.04
N ARG A 7 21.24 4.57 34.18
CA ARG A 7 20.55 5.86 34.31
C ARG A 7 21.55 6.98 34.00
N LEU A 8 21.37 7.69 32.90
CA LEU A 8 22.16 8.85 32.47
C LEU A 8 22.25 10.00 33.48
N LYS A 9 21.53 9.96 34.61
CA LYS A 9 21.52 11.05 35.60
C LYS A 9 22.86 11.27 36.32
N ASN A 10 23.83 10.35 36.27
CA ASN A 10 25.09 10.49 36.99
C ASN A 10 26.34 10.68 36.09
N VAL A 11 26.17 10.96 34.79
CA VAL A 11 27.30 11.02 33.84
C VAL A 11 27.77 12.46 33.54
N ILE A 12 27.12 13.48 34.09
CA ILE A 12 27.52 14.89 33.91
C ILE A 12 28.49 15.29 35.03
N GLY A 13 29.55 14.57 35.14
CA GLY A 13 30.65 14.88 36.06
C GLY A 13 31.99 14.50 35.42
N SER A 14 32.58 15.47 34.75
CA SER A 14 33.99 15.68 34.43
C SER A 14 35.00 14.53 34.61
N SER A 15 35.05 13.59 33.64
CA SER A 15 36.32 12.95 33.26
C SER A 15 36.21 12.39 31.83
N SER A 16 37.31 12.38 31.09
CA SER A 16 37.38 11.84 29.74
C SER A 16 36.86 10.40 29.62
N GLN A 17 36.97 9.61 30.71
CA GLN A 17 36.43 8.26 30.81
C GLN A 17 34.89 8.22 30.82
N ASN A 18 34.23 9.20 31.44
CA ASN A 18 32.75 9.27 31.46
C ASN A 18 32.19 9.71 30.09
N ILE A 19 32.88 10.61 29.39
CA ILE A 19 32.56 11.03 28.03
C ILE A 19 32.71 9.84 27.07
N SER A 20 33.79 9.09 27.16
CA SER A 20 34.03 7.89 26.35
C SER A 20 32.96 6.81 26.58
N LYS A 21 32.55 6.57 27.84
CA LYS A 21 31.46 5.64 28.18
C LYS A 21 30.09 6.11 27.62
N ALA A 22 29.79 7.41 27.72
CA ALA A 22 28.57 7.98 27.20
C ALA A 22 28.50 7.92 25.66
N LEU A 23 29.63 8.18 25.00
CA LEU A 23 29.74 8.05 23.54
C LEU A 23 29.56 6.60 23.10
N LYS A 24 30.20 5.64 23.79
CA LYS A 24 30.01 4.21 23.51
C LYS A 24 28.57 3.77 23.72
N TYR A 25 27.91 4.22 24.79
CA TYR A 25 26.54 3.92 25.07
C TYR A 25 25.62 4.45 23.94
N ARG A 26 25.81 5.71 23.49
CA ARG A 26 25.06 6.27 22.35
C ARG A 26 25.32 5.54 21.03
N ALA A 27 26.50 5.01 20.84
CA ALA A 27 26.86 4.24 19.65
C ALA A 27 26.16 2.87 19.60
N GLU A 28 25.77 2.29 20.75
CA GLU A 28 25.26 0.94 20.87
C GLU A 28 23.75 0.89 21.21
N TYR A 29 23.23 1.90 21.94
CA TYR A 29 21.87 1.87 22.50
C TYR A 29 21.00 3.04 22.02
N ASP A 30 19.69 2.79 21.96
CA ASP A 30 18.67 3.84 21.79
C ASP A 30 18.49 4.61 23.11
N ILE A 31 18.58 5.93 23.04
CA ILE A 31 18.58 6.80 24.23
C ILE A 31 17.24 6.79 24.97
N LEU A 32 16.13 6.69 24.23
CA LEU A 32 14.80 6.72 24.81
C LEU A 32 14.47 5.44 25.57
N THR A 33 14.76 4.29 24.94
CA THR A 33 14.31 2.98 25.41
C THR A 33 15.39 2.17 26.13
N GLY A 34 16.68 2.50 25.92
CA GLY A 34 17.82 1.81 26.53
C GLY A 34 18.10 0.40 26.00
N ILE A 35 17.42 -0.03 24.96
CA ILE A 35 17.72 -1.26 24.20
C ILE A 35 18.69 -0.96 23.06
N TYR A 36 19.17 -1.99 22.35
CA TYR A 36 20.08 -1.76 21.22
C TYR A 36 19.48 -0.81 20.18
N ASN A 37 20.34 0.07 19.64
CA ASN A 37 20.01 0.80 18.43
C ASN A 37 20.15 -0.10 17.19
N LYS A 38 19.75 0.39 16.01
CA LYS A 38 19.81 -0.35 14.75
C LYS A 38 21.18 -0.98 14.49
N THR A 39 22.23 -0.18 14.58
CA THR A 39 23.60 -0.60 14.23
C THR A 39 24.06 -1.75 15.12
N HIS A 40 23.92 -1.60 16.43
CA HIS A 40 24.39 -2.62 17.37
C HIS A 40 23.51 -3.88 17.35
N MET A 41 22.20 -3.74 17.19
CA MET A 41 21.29 -4.88 17.03
C MET A 41 21.67 -5.72 15.81
N PHE A 42 22.01 -5.11 14.67
CA PHE A 42 22.42 -5.84 13.48
C PHE A 42 23.75 -6.56 13.66
N GLN A 43 24.74 -5.93 14.30
CA GLN A 43 26.02 -6.57 14.65
C GLN A 43 25.81 -7.75 15.61
N ALA A 44 25.01 -7.55 16.66
CA ALA A 44 24.68 -8.60 17.61
C ALA A 44 23.93 -9.78 16.96
N THR A 45 23.04 -9.48 16.01
CA THR A 45 22.32 -10.51 15.24
C THR A 45 23.29 -11.33 14.40
N SER A 46 24.20 -10.70 13.65
CA SER A 46 25.21 -11.44 12.88
C SER A 46 26.03 -12.38 13.75
N SER A 47 26.56 -11.86 14.86
CA SER A 47 27.36 -12.66 15.81
C SER A 47 26.56 -13.79 16.47
N MET A 48 25.27 -13.57 16.74
CA MET A 48 24.39 -14.61 17.28
C MET A 48 24.13 -15.73 16.27
N LEU A 49 23.87 -15.39 15.02
CA LEU A 49 23.63 -16.37 13.96
C LEU A 49 24.87 -17.24 13.66
N GLU A 50 26.09 -16.65 13.76
CA GLU A 50 27.35 -17.38 13.66
C GLU A 50 27.55 -18.34 14.83
N ARG A 51 27.13 -17.94 16.04
CA ARG A 51 27.26 -18.75 17.25
C ARG A 51 26.33 -19.98 17.26
N TYR A 52 25.17 -19.88 16.62
CA TYR A 52 24.15 -20.94 16.61
C TYR A 52 23.78 -21.38 15.18
N PRO A 53 24.73 -22.00 14.44
CA PRO A 53 24.58 -22.29 13.02
C PRO A 53 23.47 -23.30 12.69
N ASP A 54 23.11 -24.15 13.64
CA ASP A 54 22.16 -25.26 13.42
C ASP A 54 20.73 -24.92 13.88
N ARG A 55 20.50 -23.72 14.41
CA ARG A 55 19.17 -23.27 14.81
C ARG A 55 18.45 -22.54 13.70
N HIS A 56 17.12 -22.65 13.70
CA HIS A 56 16.25 -21.84 12.87
C HIS A 56 15.98 -20.50 13.54
N PHE A 57 16.11 -19.41 12.79
CA PHE A 57 15.86 -18.06 13.29
C PHE A 57 14.82 -17.33 12.45
N ALA A 58 14.03 -16.51 13.11
CA ALA A 58 13.14 -15.54 12.50
C ALA A 58 13.63 -14.12 12.82
N PHE A 59 13.70 -13.29 11.80
CA PHE A 59 13.87 -11.85 11.96
C PHE A 59 12.49 -11.20 11.90
N VAL A 60 12.12 -10.51 12.97
CA VAL A 60 10.79 -9.91 13.12
C VAL A 60 10.93 -8.41 13.24
N ARG A 61 10.17 -7.69 12.43
CA ARG A 61 9.95 -6.26 12.55
C ARG A 61 8.55 -6.03 13.14
N MET A 62 8.47 -5.22 14.18
CA MET A 62 7.24 -4.82 14.84
C MET A 62 7.10 -3.29 14.78
N ASP A 63 5.92 -2.78 14.45
CA ASP A 63 5.54 -1.38 14.66
C ASP A 63 4.11 -1.31 15.25
N ILE A 64 3.69 -0.12 15.63
CA ILE A 64 2.34 0.10 16.15
C ILE A 64 1.47 0.75 15.07
N GLU A 65 0.33 0.13 14.78
CA GLU A 65 -0.62 0.67 13.81
C GLU A 65 -1.04 2.09 14.21
N LYS A 66 -0.87 3.06 13.29
CA LYS A 66 -1.24 4.46 13.51
C LYS A 66 -0.58 5.13 14.73
N PHE A 67 0.65 4.76 15.10
CA PHE A 67 1.38 5.37 16.24
C PHE A 67 1.39 6.91 16.21
N GLN A 68 1.41 7.51 15.02
CA GLN A 68 1.37 8.97 14.88
C GLN A 68 0.10 9.61 15.49
N LEU A 69 -1.05 8.89 15.48
CA LEU A 69 -2.27 9.37 16.11
C LEU A 69 -2.15 9.41 17.64
N ILE A 70 -1.41 8.45 18.24
CA ILE A 70 -1.13 8.47 19.68
C ILE A 70 -0.40 9.76 20.04
N ASN A 71 0.65 10.12 19.29
CA ASN A 71 1.36 11.37 19.50
C ASN A 71 0.48 12.60 19.28
N SER A 72 -0.42 12.55 18.30
CA SER A 72 -1.31 13.68 17.98
C SER A 72 -2.40 13.90 19.03
N PHE A 73 -2.99 12.83 19.56
CA PHE A 73 -4.11 12.92 20.51
C PHE A 73 -3.66 13.01 21.98
N PHE A 74 -2.58 12.31 22.34
CA PHE A 74 -2.13 12.18 23.73
C PHE A 74 -0.78 12.86 24.00
N GLY A 75 -0.15 13.43 22.96
CA GLY A 75 1.14 14.10 23.05
C GLY A 75 2.34 13.18 22.95
N MET A 76 3.52 13.74 22.61
CA MET A 76 4.77 13.03 22.44
C MET A 76 5.20 12.25 23.68
N SER A 77 4.91 12.77 24.87
CA SER A 77 5.26 12.12 26.15
C SER A 77 4.51 10.77 26.32
N ALA A 78 3.25 10.69 25.87
CA ALA A 78 2.48 9.45 25.93
C ALA A 78 3.06 8.39 24.96
N GLY A 79 3.45 8.80 23.75
CA GLY A 79 4.15 7.92 22.82
C GLY A 79 5.50 7.43 23.36
N ASP A 80 6.29 8.33 23.96
CA ASP A 80 7.57 7.96 24.57
C ASP A 80 7.40 6.97 25.74
N MET A 81 6.36 7.12 26.55
CA MET A 81 6.04 6.16 27.62
C MET A 81 5.65 4.79 27.06
N LEU A 82 4.84 4.76 26.01
CA LEU A 82 4.47 3.51 25.34
C LEU A 82 5.71 2.80 24.75
N LEU A 83 6.61 3.54 24.09
CA LEU A 83 7.84 2.96 23.53
C LEU A 83 8.74 2.38 24.61
N LYS A 84 8.86 3.05 25.76
CA LYS A 84 9.60 2.52 26.94
C LYS A 84 8.93 1.25 27.48
N TYR A 85 7.61 1.25 27.57
CA TYR A 85 6.86 0.08 28.03
C TYR A 85 7.08 -1.13 27.11
N ILE A 86 7.04 -0.94 25.79
CA ILE A 86 7.34 -1.99 24.81
C ILE A 86 8.77 -2.52 24.99
N ALA A 87 9.75 -1.64 25.18
CA ALA A 87 11.12 -2.07 25.42
C ALA A 87 11.26 -2.89 26.70
N ASP A 88 10.57 -2.51 27.78
CA ASP A 88 10.55 -3.25 29.04
C ASP A 88 9.92 -4.64 28.88
N LEU A 89 8.83 -4.76 28.08
CA LEU A 89 8.23 -6.04 27.74
C LEU A 89 9.21 -6.95 26.99
N LEU A 90 9.91 -6.42 26.00
CA LEU A 90 10.92 -7.18 25.25
C LEU A 90 12.07 -7.65 26.15
N ILE A 91 12.59 -6.78 27.04
CA ILE A 91 13.60 -7.14 28.02
C ILE A 91 13.13 -8.29 28.92
N CYS A 92 11.90 -8.19 29.42
CA CYS A 92 11.33 -9.23 30.29
C CYS A 92 11.14 -10.56 29.56
N ALA A 93 10.66 -10.52 28.31
CA ALA A 93 10.39 -11.71 27.51
C ALA A 93 11.66 -12.53 27.19
N VAL A 94 12.83 -11.87 27.11
CA VAL A 94 14.08 -12.54 26.71
C VAL A 94 15.10 -12.70 27.85
N ARG A 95 14.72 -12.41 29.09
CA ARG A 95 15.64 -12.30 30.24
C ARG A 95 16.58 -13.50 30.43
N ASN A 96 16.16 -14.71 30.05
CA ASN A 96 16.91 -15.94 30.21
C ASN A 96 17.33 -16.57 28.88
N ARG A 97 17.33 -15.82 27.78
CA ARG A 97 17.64 -16.33 26.44
C ARG A 97 18.93 -15.70 25.91
N SER A 98 19.82 -16.51 25.38
CA SER A 98 21.06 -16.10 24.71
C SER A 98 20.97 -16.16 23.18
N ASP A 99 19.85 -16.67 22.67
CA ASP A 99 19.54 -16.91 21.26
C ASP A 99 18.50 -15.91 20.73
N VAL A 100 18.51 -14.71 21.29
CA VAL A 100 17.65 -13.59 20.90
C VAL A 100 18.46 -12.30 20.87
N THR A 101 18.25 -11.48 19.85
CA THR A 101 18.70 -10.09 19.79
C THR A 101 17.50 -9.20 19.51
N PHE A 102 17.47 -7.99 20.06
CA PHE A 102 16.39 -7.05 19.84
C PHE A 102 16.88 -5.61 19.97
N GLY A 103 16.20 -4.69 19.30
CA GLY A 103 16.54 -3.28 19.32
C GLY A 103 15.44 -2.42 18.72
N ARG A 104 15.59 -1.11 18.91
CA ARG A 104 14.74 -0.10 18.29
C ARG A 104 15.44 0.46 17.06
N MET A 105 14.71 0.47 15.94
CA MET A 105 15.27 0.91 14.65
C MET A 105 15.09 2.41 14.44
N ASP A 106 13.85 2.86 14.56
CA ASP A 106 13.44 4.25 14.37
C ASP A 106 11.97 4.41 14.82
N ALA A 107 11.57 5.62 15.23
CA ALA A 107 10.20 5.94 15.63
C ALA A 107 9.55 4.87 16.54
N ASP A 108 8.54 4.15 16.06
CA ASP A 108 7.85 3.05 16.74
C ASP A 108 8.30 1.65 16.25
N ILE A 109 9.38 1.58 15.47
CA ILE A 109 9.86 0.33 14.87
C ILE A 109 10.82 -0.38 15.82
N PHE A 110 10.43 -1.57 16.24
CA PHE A 110 11.27 -2.53 16.97
C PHE A 110 11.59 -3.72 16.08
N CYS A 111 12.81 -4.27 16.24
CA CYS A 111 13.17 -5.53 15.59
C CYS A 111 13.72 -6.50 16.62
N PHE A 112 13.48 -7.77 16.36
CA PHE A 112 14.09 -8.86 17.12
C PHE A 112 14.40 -10.04 16.20
N CYS A 113 15.52 -10.71 16.51
CA CYS A 113 15.89 -11.96 15.87
C CYS A 113 15.83 -13.05 16.94
N VAL A 114 15.02 -14.06 16.73
CA VAL A 114 14.72 -15.08 17.73
C VAL A 114 14.79 -16.48 17.12
N SER A 115 15.34 -17.44 17.85
CA SER A 115 15.27 -18.85 17.45
C SER A 115 13.85 -19.37 17.66
N TYR A 116 13.41 -20.28 16.77
CA TYR A 116 12.12 -20.92 16.85
C TYR A 116 12.23 -22.41 16.46
N GLU A 117 11.35 -23.23 17.01
CA GLU A 117 11.21 -24.64 16.62
C GLU A 117 10.08 -24.81 15.62
N ASN A 118 8.97 -24.10 15.82
CA ASN A 118 7.88 -24.05 14.87
C ASN A 118 7.26 -22.64 14.77
N THR A 119 6.64 -22.34 13.62
CA THR A 119 6.05 -21.02 13.36
C THR A 119 4.80 -20.73 14.20
N LYS A 120 4.14 -21.76 14.74
CA LYS A 120 2.96 -21.61 15.59
C LYS A 120 3.32 -20.92 16.90
N GLU A 121 4.45 -21.31 17.51
CA GLU A 121 4.97 -20.66 18.74
C GLU A 121 5.29 -19.18 18.52
N LEU A 122 5.84 -18.83 17.35
CA LEU A 122 6.05 -17.43 17.00
C LEU A 122 4.73 -16.66 16.97
N VAL A 123 3.71 -17.20 16.31
CA VAL A 123 2.38 -16.56 16.22
C VAL A 123 1.76 -16.42 17.60
N GLU A 124 1.80 -17.46 18.43
CA GLU A 124 1.30 -17.40 19.83
C GLU A 124 2.01 -16.31 20.65
N SER A 125 3.31 -16.06 20.36
CA SER A 125 4.05 -14.97 21.03
C SER A 125 3.59 -13.58 20.56
N PHE A 126 3.19 -13.44 19.31
CA PHE A 126 2.61 -12.20 18.79
C PHE A 126 1.23 -11.91 19.37
N ASP A 127 0.39 -12.95 19.48
CA ASP A 127 -0.93 -12.84 20.12
C ASP A 127 -0.79 -12.43 21.59
N LYS A 128 0.13 -13.04 22.34
CA LYS A 128 0.43 -12.63 23.72
C LYS A 128 0.88 -11.18 23.82
N MET A 129 1.75 -10.73 22.92
CA MET A 129 2.20 -9.33 22.89
C MET A 129 1.04 -8.39 22.62
N ARG A 130 0.18 -8.72 21.65
CA ARG A 130 -1.04 -7.95 21.36
C ARG A 130 -1.96 -7.86 22.58
N ASP A 131 -2.21 -8.98 23.25
CA ASP A 131 -3.08 -9.02 24.44
C ASP A 131 -2.51 -8.23 25.62
N ILE A 132 -1.18 -8.15 25.76
CA ILE A 132 -0.53 -7.31 26.76
C ILE A 132 -0.68 -5.84 26.40
N LEU A 133 -0.42 -5.47 25.15
CA LEU A 133 -0.49 -4.08 24.68
C LEU A 133 -1.92 -3.54 24.67
N SER A 134 -2.94 -4.38 24.42
CA SER A 134 -4.34 -3.97 24.50
C SER A 134 -4.80 -3.56 25.92
N ARG A 135 -4.04 -3.97 26.95
CA ARG A 135 -4.29 -3.60 28.35
C ARG A 135 -3.47 -2.39 28.83
N TYR A 136 -2.70 -1.79 27.93
CA TYR A 136 -1.93 -0.59 28.29
C TYR A 136 -2.92 0.56 28.61
N PRO A 137 -2.69 1.34 29.70
CA PRO A 137 -3.66 2.33 30.20
C PRO A 137 -3.67 3.61 29.34
N LEU A 138 -4.10 3.47 28.11
CA LEU A 138 -4.33 4.56 27.16
C LEU A 138 -5.68 4.33 26.49
N ASP A 139 -6.50 5.36 26.36
CA ASP A 139 -7.79 5.30 25.65
C ASP A 139 -7.58 5.29 24.12
N PHE A 140 -6.85 4.29 23.68
CA PHE A 140 -6.52 4.04 22.28
C PHE A 140 -6.19 2.57 22.09
N ASP A 141 -6.71 1.96 21.03
CA ASP A 141 -6.42 0.55 20.70
C ASP A 141 -5.00 0.40 20.14
N ILE A 142 -4.10 -0.19 20.93
CA ILE A 142 -2.69 -0.37 20.57
C ILE A 142 -2.53 -1.71 19.85
N VAL A 143 -2.44 -1.65 18.53
CA VAL A 143 -2.31 -2.82 17.67
C VAL A 143 -0.88 -2.96 17.15
N PRO A 144 -0.09 -3.93 17.66
CA PRO A 144 1.22 -4.23 17.09
C PRO A 144 1.09 -4.96 15.76
N ILE A 145 1.87 -4.56 14.77
CA ILE A 145 1.98 -5.19 13.45
C ILE A 145 3.31 -5.91 13.34
N PHE A 146 3.32 -7.19 12.93
CA PHE A 146 4.53 -8.00 12.83
C PHE A 146 4.81 -8.42 11.39
N GLY A 147 5.97 -8.04 10.88
CA GLY A 147 6.53 -8.59 9.65
C GLY A 147 7.62 -9.60 9.99
N VAL A 148 7.54 -10.79 9.44
CA VAL A 148 8.39 -11.91 9.81
C VAL A 148 9.17 -12.42 8.60
N TYR A 149 10.47 -12.48 8.71
CA TYR A 149 11.33 -13.17 7.77
C TYR A 149 11.93 -14.42 8.44
N LEU A 150 11.54 -15.60 7.95
CA LEU A 150 12.18 -16.85 8.36
C LEU A 150 13.52 -16.94 7.65
N ILE A 151 14.63 -16.99 8.42
CA ILE A 151 15.98 -16.89 7.87
C ILE A 151 16.31 -18.20 7.15
N ALA A 152 16.36 -18.14 5.82
CA ALA A 152 16.74 -19.24 4.95
C ALA A 152 18.15 -18.98 4.40
N GLY A 153 19.16 -19.71 4.93
CA GLY A 153 20.54 -19.64 4.48
C GLY A 153 21.44 -18.63 5.23
N LYS A 154 22.72 -18.96 5.31
CA LYS A 154 23.72 -18.29 6.16
C LYS A 154 24.36 -17.01 5.59
N LYS A 155 23.98 -16.59 4.37
CA LYS A 155 24.67 -15.48 3.64
C LYS A 155 23.90 -14.17 3.59
N ILE A 156 22.76 -14.08 4.29
CA ILE A 156 21.93 -12.89 4.27
C ILE A 156 22.36 -11.94 5.40
N THR A 157 22.51 -10.66 5.07
CA THR A 157 22.83 -9.63 6.06
C THR A 157 21.60 -9.19 6.85
N PRO A 158 21.72 -8.72 8.08
CA PRO A 158 20.59 -8.21 8.86
C PRO A 158 19.81 -7.07 8.18
N ASP A 159 20.47 -6.24 7.37
CA ASP A 159 19.77 -5.23 6.55
C ASP A 159 18.78 -5.86 5.59
N HIS A 160 19.20 -6.88 4.86
CA HIS A 160 18.29 -7.61 3.96
C HIS A 160 17.21 -8.41 4.71
N MET A 161 17.50 -8.90 5.93
CA MET A 161 16.48 -9.52 6.78
C MET A 161 15.43 -8.48 7.19
N TYR A 162 15.89 -7.28 7.59
CA TYR A 162 15.02 -6.15 7.91
C TYR A 162 14.14 -5.76 6.73
N ASP A 163 14.72 -5.61 5.53
CA ASP A 163 13.96 -5.25 4.33
C ASP A 163 12.83 -6.25 4.04
N ARG A 164 13.13 -7.55 4.15
CA ARG A 164 12.13 -8.62 3.94
C ARG A 164 11.04 -8.60 5.01
N ALA A 165 11.42 -8.46 6.28
CA ALA A 165 10.46 -8.34 7.38
C ALA A 165 9.60 -7.06 7.22
N ASN A 166 10.20 -5.95 6.76
CA ASN A 166 9.48 -4.71 6.48
C ASN A 166 8.44 -4.87 5.35
N LEU A 167 8.78 -5.62 4.28
CA LEU A 167 7.81 -5.94 3.24
C LEU A 167 6.63 -6.74 3.77
N ALA A 168 6.89 -7.75 4.60
CA ALA A 168 5.84 -8.54 5.23
C ALA A 168 4.95 -7.67 6.15
N ALA A 169 5.54 -6.77 6.96
CA ALA A 169 4.78 -5.87 7.82
C ALA A 169 3.86 -4.95 7.01
N LYS A 170 4.35 -4.37 5.90
CA LYS A 170 3.53 -3.54 5.01
C LYS A 170 2.33 -4.28 4.43
N HIS A 171 2.46 -5.57 4.18
CA HIS A 171 1.41 -6.40 3.59
C HIS A 171 0.24 -6.65 4.54
N CYS A 172 0.44 -6.58 5.86
CA CYS A 172 -0.63 -6.75 6.84
C CYS A 172 -1.14 -5.43 7.46
N LYS A 173 -0.57 -4.28 7.14
CA LYS A 173 -1.10 -2.98 7.60
C LYS A 173 -2.54 -2.76 7.11
N GLY A 174 -3.40 -2.26 8.01
CA GLY A 174 -4.83 -2.08 7.74
C GLY A 174 -5.68 -3.36 7.83
N ASN A 175 -5.08 -4.51 8.13
CA ASN A 175 -5.82 -5.75 8.35
C ASN A 175 -6.04 -5.98 9.85
N TYR A 176 -7.23 -5.65 10.33
CA TYR A 176 -7.59 -5.79 11.76
C TYR A 176 -7.78 -7.25 12.22
N ILE A 177 -7.89 -8.20 11.28
CA ILE A 177 -8.08 -9.63 11.59
C ILE A 177 -6.74 -10.31 11.83
N ARG A 178 -5.72 -9.94 11.04
CA ARG A 178 -4.40 -10.56 11.07
C ARG A 178 -3.32 -9.50 11.11
N ASN A 179 -2.70 -9.34 12.28
CA ASN A 179 -1.68 -8.34 12.56
C ASN A 179 -0.24 -8.82 12.29
N TYR A 180 -0.05 -9.93 11.59
CA TYR A 180 1.27 -10.44 11.19
C TYR A 180 1.27 -10.99 9.77
N ALA A 181 2.41 -10.95 9.11
CA ALA A 181 2.65 -11.65 7.85
C ALA A 181 4.07 -12.22 7.82
N PHE A 182 4.19 -13.40 7.19
CA PHE A 182 5.49 -13.97 6.85
C PHE A 182 5.90 -13.49 5.46
N TYR A 183 7.16 -13.07 5.33
CA TYR A 183 7.72 -12.72 4.04
C TYR A 183 7.67 -13.91 3.07
N THR A 184 7.21 -13.66 1.88
CA THR A 184 7.28 -14.57 0.75
C THR A 184 8.04 -13.92 -0.39
N ARG A 185 8.70 -14.73 -1.24
CA ARG A 185 9.39 -14.23 -2.43
C ARG A 185 8.42 -13.49 -3.39
N GLN A 186 7.17 -13.91 -3.39
CA GLN A 186 6.12 -13.29 -4.19
C GLN A 186 5.92 -11.80 -3.82
N MET A 187 5.98 -11.44 -2.52
CA MET A 187 5.87 -10.04 -2.06
C MET A 187 6.94 -9.13 -2.70
N SER A 188 8.19 -9.61 -2.80
CA SER A 188 9.24 -8.84 -3.49
C SER A 188 8.97 -8.73 -4.99
N GLN A 189 8.51 -9.81 -5.62
CA GLN A 189 8.18 -9.82 -7.04
C GLN A 189 7.04 -8.86 -7.38
N GLU A 190 6.03 -8.76 -6.53
CA GLU A 190 4.91 -7.82 -6.68
C GLU A 190 5.40 -6.37 -6.63
N ILE A 191 6.27 -6.02 -5.67
CA ILE A 191 6.84 -4.67 -5.58
C ILE A 191 7.73 -4.34 -6.79
N GLU A 192 8.59 -5.28 -7.20
CA GLU A 192 9.41 -5.09 -8.38
C GLU A 192 8.57 -4.90 -9.66
N LYS A 193 7.45 -5.65 -9.75
CA LYS A 193 6.50 -5.53 -10.85
C LYS A 193 5.80 -4.16 -10.85
N GLU A 194 5.33 -3.73 -9.69
CA GLU A 194 4.73 -2.41 -9.50
C GLU A 194 5.73 -1.28 -9.85
N GLN A 195 6.97 -1.38 -9.37
CA GLN A 195 8.00 -0.39 -9.66
C GLN A 195 8.34 -0.32 -11.16
N ARG A 196 8.39 -1.45 -11.85
CA ARG A 196 8.57 -1.48 -13.32
C ARG A 196 7.43 -0.76 -14.03
N ILE A 197 6.18 -0.97 -13.60
CA ILE A 197 5.00 -0.27 -14.14
C ILE A 197 5.13 1.24 -13.93
N VAL A 198 5.46 1.68 -12.72
CA VAL A 198 5.65 3.10 -12.40
C VAL A 198 6.75 3.74 -13.23
N ASN A 199 7.88 3.04 -13.41
CA ASN A 199 9.02 3.57 -14.16
C ASN A 199 8.72 3.74 -15.65
N SER A 200 7.87 2.88 -16.23
CA SER A 200 7.57 2.90 -17.68
C SER A 200 6.27 3.63 -18.07
N MET A 201 5.37 3.94 -17.11
CA MET A 201 4.04 4.47 -17.42
C MET A 201 4.03 5.76 -18.25
N LYS A 202 4.98 6.68 -18.02
CA LYS A 202 5.04 7.97 -18.75
C LYS A 202 5.49 7.77 -20.19
N SER A 203 6.62 7.07 -20.38
CA SER A 203 7.13 6.76 -21.71
C SER A 203 6.16 5.89 -22.51
N ALA A 204 5.46 4.97 -21.85
CA ALA A 204 4.44 4.15 -22.49
C ALA A 204 3.29 4.98 -23.06
N LEU A 205 2.85 6.03 -22.33
CA LEU A 205 1.82 6.94 -22.83
C LEU A 205 2.34 7.78 -24.03
N GLU A 206 3.54 8.30 -23.93
CA GLU A 206 4.20 9.11 -24.98
C GLU A 206 4.47 8.28 -26.25
N ASN A 207 4.83 7.02 -26.09
CA ASN A 207 5.12 6.09 -27.20
C ASN A 207 3.87 5.38 -27.75
N HIS A 208 2.66 5.75 -27.31
CA HIS A 208 1.38 5.13 -27.74
C HIS A 208 1.33 3.61 -27.52
N GLU A 209 1.94 3.12 -26.43
CA GLU A 209 1.90 1.70 -26.08
C GLU A 209 0.53 1.28 -25.53
N PHE A 210 -0.30 2.23 -25.09
CA PHE A 210 -1.69 1.96 -24.70
C PHE A 210 -2.57 1.93 -25.94
N VAL A 211 -3.20 0.78 -26.19
CA VAL A 211 -4.11 0.54 -27.31
C VAL A 211 -5.53 0.34 -26.79
N VAL A 212 -6.50 0.89 -27.50
CA VAL A 212 -7.91 0.76 -27.14
C VAL A 212 -8.57 -0.34 -27.99
N PHE A 213 -9.16 -1.30 -27.31
CA PHE A 213 -10.01 -2.33 -27.91
C PHE A 213 -11.47 -1.96 -27.68
N TYR A 214 -12.32 -2.31 -28.62
CA TYR A 214 -13.75 -2.05 -28.56
C TYR A 214 -14.49 -3.37 -28.42
N GLN A 215 -15.00 -3.65 -27.21
CA GLN A 215 -15.78 -4.85 -26.93
C GLN A 215 -17.24 -4.60 -27.27
N PRO A 216 -17.85 -5.37 -28.21
CA PRO A 216 -19.23 -5.14 -28.62
C PRO A 216 -20.22 -5.43 -27.49
N LYS A 217 -21.22 -4.54 -27.35
CA LYS A 217 -22.37 -4.71 -26.46
C LYS A 217 -23.60 -5.09 -27.32
N TYR A 218 -24.34 -6.10 -26.89
CA TYR A 218 -25.52 -6.61 -27.60
C TYR A 218 -26.80 -6.18 -26.89
N GLY A 219 -27.81 -5.81 -27.69
CA GLY A 219 -29.15 -5.56 -27.20
C GLY A 219 -29.82 -6.87 -26.75
N LEU A 220 -30.46 -6.85 -25.57
CA LEU A 220 -31.09 -8.04 -24.99
C LEU A 220 -32.34 -8.48 -25.75
N SER A 221 -33.01 -7.56 -26.46
CA SER A 221 -34.28 -7.80 -27.17
C SER A 221 -34.09 -8.38 -28.55
N ASP A 222 -33.05 -7.99 -29.27
CA ASP A 222 -32.85 -8.27 -30.69
C ASP A 222 -31.51 -8.97 -30.99
N ASN A 223 -30.67 -9.11 -30.00
CA ASN A 223 -29.31 -9.69 -30.10
C ASN A 223 -28.44 -9.02 -31.19
N GLN A 224 -28.74 -7.73 -31.50
CA GLN A 224 -27.92 -6.92 -32.40
C GLN A 224 -26.86 -6.13 -31.61
N ILE A 225 -25.77 -5.72 -32.28
CA ILE A 225 -24.78 -4.87 -31.68
C ILE A 225 -25.38 -3.50 -31.42
N ALA A 226 -25.50 -3.12 -30.15
CA ALA A 226 -26.07 -1.84 -29.70
C ALA A 226 -25.01 -0.78 -29.43
N GLY A 227 -23.73 -1.16 -29.30
CA GLY A 227 -22.60 -0.28 -29.00
C GLY A 227 -21.34 -1.07 -28.73
N ALA A 228 -20.34 -0.40 -28.15
CA ALA A 228 -19.15 -1.05 -27.71
C ALA A 228 -18.61 -0.39 -26.43
N GLU A 229 -17.77 -1.10 -25.67
CA GLU A 229 -16.99 -0.57 -24.56
C GLU A 229 -15.53 -0.41 -24.98
N ALA A 230 -14.95 0.76 -24.67
CA ALA A 230 -13.55 1.06 -24.90
C ALA A 230 -12.69 0.51 -23.76
N LEU A 231 -11.93 -0.50 -24.04
CA LEU A 231 -11.09 -1.22 -23.09
C LEU A 231 -9.62 -1.01 -23.41
N VAL A 232 -8.89 -0.37 -22.52
CA VAL A 232 -7.44 -0.16 -22.67
C VAL A 232 -6.66 -1.45 -22.48
N ARG A 233 -5.61 -1.61 -23.28
CA ARG A 233 -4.60 -2.68 -23.15
C ARG A 233 -3.22 -2.04 -23.28
N TRP A 234 -2.25 -2.51 -22.53
CA TRP A 234 -0.88 -2.01 -22.63
C TRP A 234 -0.03 -2.99 -23.46
N LYS A 235 0.33 -2.57 -24.67
CA LYS A 235 1.20 -3.32 -25.57
C LYS A 235 2.65 -2.93 -25.31
N HIS A 236 3.26 -3.55 -24.29
CA HIS A 236 4.65 -3.29 -23.92
C HIS A 236 5.61 -3.90 -24.94
N PRO A 237 6.67 -3.18 -25.41
CA PRO A 237 7.55 -3.67 -26.47
C PRO A 237 8.27 -4.98 -26.13
N GLU A 238 8.66 -5.17 -24.88
CA GLU A 238 9.41 -6.37 -24.45
C GLU A 238 8.53 -7.43 -23.78
N ARG A 239 7.45 -7.02 -23.09
CA ARG A 239 6.61 -7.90 -22.26
C ARG A 239 5.33 -8.36 -22.96
N GLY A 240 5.08 -7.85 -24.15
CA GLY A 240 3.84 -8.12 -24.88
C GLY A 240 2.63 -7.41 -24.22
N MET A 241 1.48 -8.07 -24.21
CA MET A 241 0.23 -7.50 -23.70
C MET A 241 0.16 -7.59 -22.18
N ILE A 242 0.21 -6.45 -21.48
CA ILE A 242 0.05 -6.34 -20.03
C ILE A 242 -1.44 -6.17 -19.71
N SER A 243 -1.94 -6.97 -18.76
CA SER A 243 -3.35 -6.94 -18.33
C SER A 243 -3.70 -5.63 -17.60
N PRO A 244 -4.90 -5.04 -17.83
CA PRO A 244 -5.40 -3.91 -17.06
C PRO A 244 -5.36 -4.13 -15.54
N GLY A 245 -5.65 -5.33 -15.06
CA GLY A 245 -5.55 -5.70 -13.65
C GLY A 245 -4.15 -5.56 -13.05
N GLU A 246 -3.09 -5.48 -13.87
CA GLU A 246 -1.74 -5.26 -13.38
C GLU A 246 -1.39 -3.78 -13.23
N PHE A 247 -1.83 -2.91 -14.16
CA PHE A 247 -1.40 -1.51 -14.18
C PHE A 247 -2.45 -0.52 -13.68
N ILE A 248 -3.75 -0.78 -13.87
CA ILE A 248 -4.81 0.15 -13.41
C ILE A 248 -4.73 0.41 -11.90
N PRO A 249 -4.61 -0.61 -11.00
CA PRO A 249 -4.50 -0.36 -9.58
C PRO A 249 -3.26 0.47 -9.20
N VAL A 250 -2.15 0.31 -9.94
CA VAL A 250 -0.92 1.10 -9.75
C VAL A 250 -1.17 2.55 -10.15
N PHE A 251 -1.81 2.78 -11.30
CA PHE A 251 -2.11 4.12 -11.80
C PHE A 251 -3.13 4.85 -10.95
N GLU A 252 -4.10 4.13 -10.37
CA GLU A 252 -5.01 4.71 -9.39
C GLU A 252 -4.27 5.17 -8.14
N ARG A 253 -3.40 4.33 -7.55
CA ARG A 253 -2.65 4.70 -6.33
C ARG A 253 -1.74 5.91 -6.50
N ASN A 254 -1.17 6.12 -7.70
CA ASN A 254 -0.25 7.23 -7.97
C ASN A 254 -0.88 8.41 -8.73
N GLY A 255 -2.18 8.33 -9.06
CA GLY A 255 -2.93 9.37 -9.76
C GLY A 255 -2.71 9.43 -11.28
N PHE A 256 -1.87 8.55 -11.85
CA PHE A 256 -1.61 8.53 -13.29
C PHE A 256 -2.84 8.09 -14.10
N ILE A 257 -3.80 7.43 -13.46
CA ILE A 257 -5.03 6.97 -14.09
C ILE A 257 -5.79 8.10 -14.79
N THR A 258 -5.76 9.33 -14.27
CA THR A 258 -6.44 10.48 -14.89
C THR A 258 -5.88 10.82 -16.27
N LYS A 259 -4.58 10.62 -16.48
CA LYS A 259 -3.94 10.81 -17.79
C LYS A 259 -4.30 9.69 -18.74
N LEU A 260 -4.39 8.47 -18.23
CA LEU A 260 -4.82 7.31 -19.02
C LEU A 260 -6.28 7.44 -19.43
N ASP A 261 -7.17 7.86 -18.52
CA ASP A 261 -8.58 8.11 -18.83
C ASP A 261 -8.69 9.09 -20.00
N TYR A 262 -8.05 10.26 -19.89
CA TYR A 262 -8.07 11.27 -20.95
C TYR A 262 -7.55 10.71 -22.28
N TYR A 263 -6.46 9.97 -22.26
CA TYR A 263 -5.90 9.33 -23.44
C TYR A 263 -6.90 8.36 -24.10
N VAL A 264 -7.56 7.50 -23.31
CA VAL A 264 -8.55 6.54 -23.82
C VAL A 264 -9.76 7.28 -24.42
N TRP A 265 -10.23 8.35 -23.78
CA TRP A 265 -11.33 9.17 -24.30
C TRP A 265 -10.94 9.82 -25.63
N GLU A 266 -9.75 10.36 -25.72
CA GLU A 266 -9.22 10.99 -26.94
C GLU A 266 -9.09 9.97 -28.06
N GLN A 267 -8.49 8.78 -27.81
CA GLN A 267 -8.40 7.72 -28.81
C GLN A 267 -9.79 7.25 -29.29
N THR A 268 -10.76 7.23 -28.39
CA THR A 268 -12.15 6.90 -28.71
C THR A 268 -12.77 7.97 -29.62
N CYS A 269 -12.56 9.25 -29.33
CA CYS A 269 -13.03 10.34 -30.18
C CYS A 269 -12.37 10.31 -31.56
N ILE A 270 -11.05 10.07 -31.63
CA ILE A 270 -10.31 9.90 -32.89
C ILE A 270 -10.92 8.77 -33.72
N GLN A 271 -11.19 7.62 -33.09
CA GLN A 271 -11.74 6.47 -33.80
C GLN A 271 -13.17 6.71 -34.29
N LEU A 272 -14.03 7.33 -33.46
CA LEU A 272 -15.38 7.70 -33.85
C LEU A 272 -15.35 8.68 -35.03
N ARG A 273 -14.49 9.71 -34.96
CA ARG A 273 -14.34 10.69 -36.04
C ARG A 273 -13.90 10.04 -37.34
N LYS A 274 -12.90 9.15 -37.28
CA LYS A 274 -12.42 8.38 -38.42
C LYS A 274 -13.54 7.59 -39.09
N TRP A 275 -14.37 6.86 -38.33
CA TRP A 275 -15.48 6.11 -38.89
C TRP A 275 -16.55 7.01 -39.56
N MET A 276 -16.82 8.18 -38.94
CA MET A 276 -17.77 9.14 -39.52
C MET A 276 -17.21 9.75 -40.83
N ASP A 277 -15.93 10.06 -40.89
CA ASP A 277 -15.26 10.61 -42.09
C ASP A 277 -15.18 9.56 -43.22
N GLU A 278 -15.12 8.29 -42.88
CA GLU A 278 -15.23 7.16 -43.82
C GLU A 278 -16.66 6.92 -44.28
N GLY A 279 -17.64 7.72 -43.87
CA GLY A 279 -19.06 7.57 -44.24
C GLY A 279 -19.76 6.42 -43.51
N LYS A 280 -19.13 5.84 -42.47
CA LYS A 280 -19.78 4.82 -41.62
C LYS A 280 -20.73 5.50 -40.64
N ASN A 281 -21.71 4.73 -40.18
CA ASN A 281 -22.61 5.16 -39.09
C ASN A 281 -22.22 4.44 -37.80
N PRO A 282 -21.29 5.00 -37.00
CA PRO A 282 -20.77 4.33 -35.81
C PRO A 282 -21.87 4.20 -34.75
N LEU A 283 -21.79 3.09 -34.00
CA LEU A 283 -22.60 2.88 -32.80
C LEU A 283 -21.94 3.59 -31.60
N PRO A 284 -22.71 3.83 -30.53
CA PRO A 284 -22.19 4.44 -29.31
C PRO A 284 -21.04 3.64 -28.71
N ILE A 285 -20.03 4.34 -28.21
CA ILE A 285 -18.93 3.75 -27.45
C ILE A 285 -18.93 4.30 -26.03
N SER A 286 -18.93 3.41 -25.05
CA SER A 286 -18.73 3.78 -23.65
C SER A 286 -17.26 3.78 -23.27
N VAL A 287 -16.88 4.75 -22.45
CA VAL A 287 -15.55 4.90 -21.87
C VAL A 287 -15.63 4.89 -20.35
N ASN A 288 -14.70 4.24 -19.71
CA ASN A 288 -14.62 4.21 -18.25
C ASN A 288 -14.17 5.56 -17.69
N LEU A 289 -14.75 5.95 -16.56
CA LEU A 289 -14.35 7.11 -15.75
C LEU A 289 -13.87 6.62 -14.38
N SER A 290 -12.56 6.78 -14.11
CA SER A 290 -11.97 6.33 -12.86
C SER A 290 -12.45 7.13 -11.65
N ARG A 291 -12.43 6.51 -10.46
CA ARG A 291 -12.80 7.19 -9.20
C ARG A 291 -11.99 8.46 -8.95
N ILE A 292 -10.73 8.47 -9.31
CA ILE A 292 -9.86 9.64 -9.11
C ILE A 292 -10.29 10.80 -10.02
N SER A 293 -10.67 10.51 -11.26
CA SER A 293 -11.17 11.51 -12.18
C SER A 293 -12.48 12.17 -11.70
N LEU A 294 -13.30 11.48 -10.89
CA LEU A 294 -14.51 12.05 -10.27
C LEU A 294 -14.22 13.21 -9.29
N TYR A 295 -13.04 13.26 -8.70
CA TYR A 295 -12.67 14.38 -7.81
C TYR A 295 -12.30 15.66 -8.55
N ASN A 296 -12.14 15.60 -9.86
CA ASN A 296 -11.92 16.80 -10.68
C ASN A 296 -13.24 17.55 -10.89
N LYS A 297 -13.38 18.72 -10.29
CA LYS A 297 -14.58 19.57 -10.39
C LYS A 297 -14.90 19.98 -11.82
N ASP A 298 -13.90 20.03 -12.69
CA ASP A 298 -14.02 20.42 -14.10
C ASP A 298 -14.20 19.24 -15.06
N ILE A 299 -14.40 18.03 -14.55
CA ILE A 299 -14.42 16.81 -15.37
C ILE A 299 -15.46 16.87 -16.51
N VAL A 300 -16.62 17.45 -16.24
CA VAL A 300 -17.69 17.62 -17.24
C VAL A 300 -17.20 18.52 -18.38
N ASN A 301 -16.60 19.67 -18.06
CA ASN A 301 -16.04 20.58 -19.08
C ASN A 301 -14.90 19.93 -19.87
N VAL A 302 -14.06 19.14 -19.22
CA VAL A 302 -12.98 18.38 -19.88
C VAL A 302 -13.56 17.42 -20.93
N ILE A 303 -14.57 16.64 -20.55
CA ILE A 303 -15.22 15.68 -21.48
C ILE A 303 -15.93 16.44 -22.60
N CYS A 304 -16.70 17.51 -22.29
CA CYS A 304 -17.39 18.32 -23.28
C CYS A 304 -16.43 18.88 -24.31
N ASN A 305 -15.37 19.56 -23.86
CA ASN A 305 -14.37 20.18 -24.73
C ASN A 305 -13.66 19.16 -25.62
N LEU A 306 -13.34 17.98 -25.08
CA LEU A 306 -12.74 16.89 -25.84
C LEU A 306 -13.67 16.42 -26.97
N VAL A 307 -14.90 16.06 -26.63
CA VAL A 307 -15.88 15.52 -27.59
C VAL A 307 -16.23 16.56 -28.67
N ASP A 308 -16.31 17.86 -28.28
CA ASP A 308 -16.56 18.96 -29.21
C ASP A 308 -15.40 19.20 -30.15
N SER A 309 -14.16 19.12 -29.67
CA SER A 309 -12.95 19.33 -30.50
C SER A 309 -12.88 18.33 -31.66
N TYR A 310 -13.37 17.10 -31.46
CA TYR A 310 -13.49 16.07 -32.50
C TYR A 310 -14.84 16.09 -33.25
N ARG A 311 -15.77 17.01 -32.90
CA ARG A 311 -17.10 17.13 -33.49
C ARG A 311 -17.87 15.79 -33.42
N ILE A 312 -17.82 15.12 -32.26
CA ILE A 312 -18.55 13.87 -32.04
C ILE A 312 -19.94 14.17 -31.47
N PRO A 313 -21.02 13.62 -32.05
CA PRO A 313 -22.36 13.71 -31.45
C PRO A 313 -22.38 13.09 -30.06
N ARG A 314 -22.88 13.80 -29.04
CA ARG A 314 -22.91 13.37 -27.63
C ARG A 314 -23.45 11.95 -27.45
N ARG A 315 -24.49 11.56 -28.22
CA ARG A 315 -25.09 10.22 -28.17
C ARG A 315 -24.11 9.08 -28.51
N LEU A 316 -22.99 9.37 -29.20
CA LEU A 316 -22.01 8.37 -29.61
C LEU A 316 -20.91 8.17 -28.57
N PHE A 317 -20.77 9.08 -27.60
CA PHE A 317 -19.81 9.00 -26.54
C PHE A 317 -20.53 8.82 -25.20
N GLN A 318 -20.41 7.64 -24.60
CA GLN A 318 -21.07 7.31 -23.35
C GLN A 318 -20.06 7.22 -22.21
N VAL A 319 -20.45 7.62 -21.01
CA VAL A 319 -19.57 7.57 -19.83
C VAL A 319 -20.00 6.44 -18.92
N GLU A 320 -19.05 5.59 -18.52
CA GLU A 320 -19.30 4.42 -17.69
C GLU A 320 -18.65 4.57 -16.31
N LEU A 321 -19.43 4.31 -15.26
CA LEU A 321 -19.05 4.45 -13.86
C LEU A 321 -19.25 3.13 -13.15
N THR A 322 -18.29 2.73 -12.30
CA THR A 322 -18.47 1.57 -11.44
C THR A 322 -19.34 1.90 -10.22
N GLU A 323 -20.11 0.92 -9.73
CA GLU A 323 -20.91 1.05 -8.51
C GLU A 323 -20.08 1.53 -7.30
N SER A 324 -18.87 1.02 -7.16
CA SER A 324 -17.99 1.39 -6.05
C SER A 324 -17.55 2.87 -6.08
N ALA A 325 -17.46 3.48 -7.27
CA ALA A 325 -17.15 4.90 -7.44
C ALA A 325 -18.31 5.78 -6.93
N TYR A 326 -19.56 5.37 -7.17
CA TYR A 326 -20.75 6.04 -6.67
C TYR A 326 -20.79 6.05 -5.12
N ASN A 327 -20.48 4.93 -4.47
CA ASN A 327 -20.59 4.77 -3.02
C ASN A 327 -19.60 5.64 -2.22
N THR A 328 -18.52 6.11 -2.83
CA THR A 328 -17.49 6.89 -2.14
C THR A 328 -17.94 8.33 -1.83
N ASN A 329 -18.66 8.99 -2.75
CA ASN A 329 -19.21 10.34 -2.56
C ASN A 329 -20.49 10.51 -3.40
N PRO A 330 -21.64 9.96 -2.93
CA PRO A 330 -22.85 9.88 -3.73
C PRO A 330 -23.33 11.23 -4.26
N LYS A 331 -23.28 12.28 -3.44
CA LYS A 331 -23.78 13.61 -3.82
C LYS A 331 -22.96 14.23 -4.95
N ALA A 332 -21.62 14.23 -4.83
CA ALA A 332 -20.76 14.80 -5.87
C ALA A 332 -20.87 14.02 -7.19
N VAL A 333 -21.02 12.68 -7.11
CA VAL A 333 -21.21 11.84 -8.29
C VAL A 333 -22.58 12.11 -8.93
N GLN A 334 -23.64 12.26 -8.14
CA GLN A 334 -24.98 12.62 -8.65
C GLN A 334 -24.97 13.97 -9.38
N ASP A 335 -24.37 15.00 -8.76
CA ASP A 335 -24.27 16.35 -9.35
C ASP A 335 -23.52 16.29 -10.70
N MET A 336 -22.43 15.55 -10.76
CA MET A 336 -21.67 15.34 -12.01
C MET A 336 -22.49 14.58 -13.06
N MET A 337 -23.15 13.49 -12.68
CA MET A 337 -24.02 12.72 -13.58
C MET A 337 -25.14 13.57 -14.15
N GLN A 338 -25.78 14.40 -13.32
CA GLN A 338 -26.81 15.31 -13.75
C GLN A 338 -26.29 16.30 -14.80
N ARG A 339 -25.15 16.95 -14.54
CA ARG A 339 -24.50 17.87 -15.48
C ARG A 339 -24.14 17.19 -16.80
N LEU A 340 -23.59 15.96 -16.78
CA LEU A 340 -23.30 15.21 -18.01
C LEU A 340 -24.58 14.90 -18.80
N ARG A 341 -25.69 14.56 -18.11
CA ARG A 341 -26.98 14.34 -18.77
C ARG A 341 -27.55 15.62 -19.38
N GLU A 342 -27.43 16.74 -18.70
CA GLU A 342 -27.84 18.06 -19.21
C GLU A 342 -27.03 18.45 -20.47
N GLU A 343 -25.77 18.05 -20.55
CA GLU A 343 -24.93 18.19 -21.75
C GLU A 343 -25.21 17.14 -22.84
N GLY A 344 -26.15 16.22 -22.62
CA GLY A 344 -26.64 15.23 -23.60
C GLY A 344 -25.84 13.94 -23.67
N PHE A 345 -25.00 13.63 -22.66
CA PHE A 345 -24.30 12.35 -22.55
C PHE A 345 -25.17 11.26 -21.92
N TYR A 346 -25.01 10.03 -22.39
CA TYR A 346 -25.54 8.85 -21.72
C TYR A 346 -24.53 8.34 -20.71
N ILE A 347 -25.04 7.99 -19.52
CA ILE A 347 -24.24 7.46 -18.42
C ILE A 347 -24.67 6.02 -18.16
N LEU A 348 -23.70 5.14 -18.10
CA LEU A 348 -23.87 3.72 -17.81
C LEU A 348 -23.28 3.41 -16.43
N MET A 349 -23.84 2.42 -15.76
CA MET A 349 -23.31 1.92 -14.50
C MET A 349 -22.82 0.50 -14.70
N ASP A 350 -21.54 0.28 -14.42
CA ASP A 350 -20.87 -1.02 -14.51
C ASP A 350 -20.77 -1.71 -13.14
N ASP A 351 -20.54 -3.02 -13.14
CA ASP A 351 -20.42 -3.87 -11.95
C ASP A 351 -21.63 -3.81 -11.00
N PHE A 352 -22.81 -3.49 -11.50
CA PHE A 352 -24.02 -3.34 -10.69
C PHE A 352 -24.40 -4.65 -10.00
N GLY A 353 -24.55 -4.59 -8.65
CA GLY A 353 -24.89 -5.74 -7.81
C GLY A 353 -23.69 -6.48 -7.23
N SER A 354 -22.47 -6.04 -7.50
CA SER A 354 -21.23 -6.59 -6.89
C SER A 354 -20.99 -6.07 -5.46
N GLY A 355 -21.70 -5.00 -5.05
CA GLY A 355 -21.63 -4.34 -3.74
C GLY A 355 -22.97 -4.31 -2.99
N TYR A 356 -23.01 -3.57 -1.88
CA TYR A 356 -24.24 -3.37 -1.06
C TYR A 356 -25.22 -2.33 -1.64
N SER A 357 -25.34 -2.23 -2.96
CA SER A 357 -26.23 -1.22 -3.54
C SER A 357 -27.68 -1.55 -3.33
N SER A 358 -28.36 -0.67 -2.65
CA SER A 358 -29.82 -0.66 -2.65
C SER A 358 -30.31 -0.15 -4.02
N LEU A 359 -31.37 -0.76 -4.57
CA LEU A 359 -32.10 -0.32 -5.78
C LEU A 359 -32.49 1.19 -5.77
N ASN A 360 -32.28 1.91 -4.67
CA ASN A 360 -32.52 3.34 -4.52
C ASN A 360 -31.58 4.23 -5.37
N VAL A 361 -30.48 3.66 -5.91
CA VAL A 361 -29.54 4.38 -6.79
C VAL A 361 -30.08 4.53 -8.20
N LEU A 362 -31.10 3.73 -8.58
CA LEU A 362 -31.72 3.74 -9.93
C LEU A 362 -32.91 4.69 -10.04
N LYS A 363 -33.26 5.42 -8.98
CA LYS A 363 -34.23 6.50 -9.03
C LYS A 363 -33.52 7.83 -9.22
#